data_a91ffc954ac590448ce3484271b22684
#
_entry.id   a91ffc954ac590448ce3484271b22684
#
_cell.length_a   1.000
_cell.length_b   1.000
_cell.length_c   1.000
_cell.angle_alpha   90.00
_cell.angle_beta   90.00
_cell.angle_gamma   90.00
#
_symmetry.space_group_name_H-M   'P 1'
#
loop_
_entity.id
_entity.type
_entity.pdbx_description
1 polymer ?
#
loop_
_entity_poly.entity_id
_entity_poly.type
_entity_poly.pdbx_seq_one_letter_code
_entity_poly.pdbx_strand_id
1 'polypeptide(L)'
;RTDPAQSIQGGAKYYDQMLSRYEDIPFPDRNWYALVAYNMGPGAVNQIQKRIQAQGKDPNNWLNLYAYLQQNQAKNGRYRQALQYVTRIRAYLEHIKTTPQLVNI
;
A
#
# COMPACT_ATOMS: atom_id res chain seq x y z
N ARG A 1 -10.67 10.43 -23.41
CA ARG A 1 -11.77 9.90 -22.63
C ARG A 1 -11.65 8.40 -22.44
N THR A 2 -11.78 7.93 -21.23
CA THR A 2 -11.51 6.55 -20.88
C THR A 2 -12.81 5.74 -20.77
N ASP A 3 -12.82 4.60 -21.43
CA ASP A 3 -13.88 3.61 -21.26
C ASP A 3 -13.80 3.06 -19.83
N PRO A 4 -14.92 2.96 -19.08
CA PRO A 4 -14.89 2.43 -17.72
C PRO A 4 -14.27 1.05 -17.60
N ALA A 5 -14.51 0.16 -18.57
CA ALA A 5 -13.91 -1.18 -18.55
C ALA A 5 -12.40 -1.12 -18.71
N GLN A 6 -11.92 -0.26 -19.61
CA GLN A 6 -10.49 -0.08 -19.81
C GLN A 6 -9.83 0.55 -18.58
N SER A 7 -10.53 1.48 -17.94
CA SER A 7 -10.02 2.14 -16.75
C SER A 7 -9.82 1.13 -15.62
N ILE A 8 -10.77 0.22 -15.44
CA ILE A 8 -10.67 -0.83 -14.43
C ILE A 8 -9.50 -1.76 -14.74
N GLN A 9 -9.39 -2.18 -16.00
CA GLN A 9 -8.30 -3.06 -16.42
C GLN A 9 -6.94 -2.38 -16.25
N GLY A 10 -6.87 -1.09 -16.59
CA GLY A 10 -5.65 -0.32 -16.42
C GLY A 10 -5.23 -0.22 -14.97
N GLY A 11 -6.20 -0.03 -14.06
CA GLY A 11 -5.93 0.03 -12.63
C GLY A 11 -5.41 -1.28 -12.08
N ALA A 12 -6.03 -2.41 -12.47
CA ALA A 12 -5.59 -3.72 -12.04
C ALA A 12 -4.19 -4.04 -12.56
N LYS A 13 -3.92 -3.71 -13.81
CA LYS A 13 -2.60 -3.92 -14.41
C LYS A 13 -1.53 -3.11 -13.70
N TYR A 14 -1.84 -1.88 -13.34
CA TYR A 14 -0.92 -1.02 -12.63
C TYR A 14 -0.60 -1.58 -11.24
N TYR A 15 -1.61 -2.09 -10.55
CA TYR A 15 -1.42 -2.73 -9.26
C TYR A 15 -0.52 -3.97 -9.39
N ASP A 16 -0.72 -4.78 -10.42
CA ASP A 16 0.13 -5.93 -10.67
C ASP A 16 1.57 -5.52 -10.92
N GLN A 17 1.79 -4.40 -11.61
CA GLN A 17 3.13 -3.86 -11.81
C GLN A 17 3.77 -3.48 -10.47
N MET A 18 2.98 -2.91 -9.57
CA MET A 18 3.49 -2.56 -8.24
C MET A 18 3.85 -3.80 -7.44
N LEU A 19 3.02 -4.85 -7.51
CA LEU A 19 3.35 -6.12 -6.84
C LEU A 19 4.67 -6.69 -7.36
N SER A 20 4.86 -6.67 -8.67
CA SER A 20 6.10 -7.17 -9.28
C SER A 20 7.30 -6.35 -8.85
N ARG A 21 7.13 -5.05 -8.70
CA ARG A 21 8.21 -4.17 -8.28
C ARG A 21 8.73 -4.52 -6.88
N TYR A 22 7.86 -5.03 -6.02
CA TYR A 22 8.20 -5.37 -4.64
C TYR A 22 8.29 -6.86 -4.41
N GLU A 23 8.66 -7.62 -5.44
CA GLU A 23 8.74 -9.08 -5.35
C GLU A 23 9.73 -9.58 -4.32
N ASP A 24 10.72 -8.75 -3.95
CA ASP A 24 11.70 -9.10 -2.92
C ASP A 24 11.14 -8.99 -1.50
N ILE A 25 9.97 -8.38 -1.36
CA ILE A 25 9.31 -8.23 -0.07
C ILE A 25 8.28 -9.34 0.08
N PRO A 26 8.35 -10.15 1.15
CA PRO A 26 7.39 -11.24 1.31
C PRO A 26 5.99 -10.73 1.65
N PHE A 27 4.99 -11.55 1.34
CA PHE A 27 3.61 -11.27 1.77
C PHE A 27 3.51 -11.45 3.28
N PRO A 28 2.67 -10.69 3.98
CA PRO A 28 1.72 -9.72 3.43
C PRO A 28 2.30 -8.32 3.17
N ASP A 29 3.53 -8.07 3.57
CA ASP A 29 4.14 -6.74 3.45
C ASP A 29 4.13 -6.24 2.01
N ARG A 30 4.38 -7.15 1.07
CA ARG A 30 4.36 -6.81 -0.36
C ARG A 30 3.07 -6.13 -0.78
N ASN A 31 1.93 -6.62 -0.30
CA ASN A 31 0.64 -6.01 -0.64
C ASN A 31 0.55 -4.57 -0.14
N TRP A 32 1.01 -4.32 1.07
CA TRP A 32 0.94 -2.97 1.63
C TRP A 32 1.86 -2.01 0.88
N TYR A 33 3.07 -2.45 0.54
CA TYR A 33 3.97 -1.65 -0.28
C TYR A 33 3.36 -1.34 -1.64
N ALA A 34 2.75 -2.33 -2.28
CA ALA A 34 2.11 -2.14 -3.57
C ALA A 34 0.96 -1.15 -3.48
N LEU A 35 0.15 -1.22 -2.42
CA LEU A 35 -0.98 -0.30 -2.23
C LEU A 35 -0.51 1.13 -2.00
N VAL A 36 0.53 1.31 -1.19
CA VAL A 36 1.09 2.65 -0.95
C VAL A 36 1.68 3.20 -2.24
N ALA A 37 2.42 2.38 -2.98
CA ALA A 37 2.99 2.79 -4.26
C ALA A 37 1.90 3.11 -5.30
N TYR A 38 0.79 2.38 -5.26
CA TYR A 38 -0.36 2.65 -6.11
C TYR A 38 -0.92 4.05 -5.85
N ASN A 39 -0.94 4.47 -4.58
CA ASN A 39 -1.46 5.78 -4.19
C ASN A 39 -0.47 6.92 -4.40
N MET A 40 0.78 6.71 -4.00
CA MET A 40 1.78 7.77 -3.95
C MET A 40 2.72 7.77 -5.15
N GLY A 41 2.79 6.67 -5.86
CA GLY A 41 3.78 6.45 -6.89
C GLY A 41 5.00 5.72 -6.33
N PRO A 42 5.63 4.86 -7.15
CA PRO A 42 6.79 4.07 -6.71
C PRO A 42 8.02 4.93 -6.41
N GLY A 43 8.14 6.08 -7.07
CA GLY A 43 9.26 7.00 -6.80
C GLY A 43 9.22 7.54 -5.39
N ALA A 44 8.04 7.90 -4.90
CA ALA A 44 7.88 8.41 -3.54
C ALA A 44 8.20 7.34 -2.52
N VAL A 45 7.73 6.11 -2.74
CA VAL A 45 8.03 4.99 -1.85
C VAL A 45 9.53 4.71 -1.83
N ASN A 46 10.17 4.75 -2.99
CA ASN A 46 11.61 4.52 -3.09
C ASN A 46 12.40 5.54 -2.27
N GLN A 47 12.01 6.80 -2.32
CA GLN A 47 12.66 7.84 -1.51
C GLN A 47 12.50 7.59 -0.02
N ILE A 48 11.31 7.17 0.39
CA ILE A 48 11.06 6.84 1.80
C ILE A 48 11.92 5.66 2.23
N GLN A 49 12.03 4.65 1.39
CA GLN A 49 12.88 3.48 1.66
C GLN A 49 14.33 3.89 1.87
N LYS A 50 14.83 4.80 1.04
CA LYS A 50 16.20 5.31 1.19
C LYS A 50 16.39 6.03 2.52
N ARG A 51 15.41 6.81 2.95
CA ARG A 51 15.47 7.51 4.22
C ARG A 51 15.42 6.56 5.41
N ILE A 52 14.59 5.52 5.31
CA ILE A 52 14.51 4.49 6.35
C ILE A 52 15.86 3.78 6.48
N GLN A 53 16.46 3.43 5.35
CA GLN A 53 17.75 2.78 5.32
C GLN A 53 18.84 3.68 5.92
N ALA A 54 18.79 4.98 5.63
CA ALA A 54 19.72 5.94 6.18
C ALA A 54 19.62 6.04 7.71
N GLN A 55 18.46 5.71 8.27
CA GLN A 55 18.25 5.67 9.72
C GLN A 55 18.70 4.36 10.35
N GLY A 56 19.26 3.45 9.56
CA GLY A 56 19.70 2.16 10.05
C GLY A 56 18.59 1.13 10.20
N LYS A 57 17.44 1.37 9.58
CA LYS A 57 16.29 0.48 9.63
C LYS A 57 16.09 -0.24 8.31
N ASP A 58 15.36 -1.36 8.35
CA ASP A 58 15.08 -2.16 7.16
C ASP A 58 14.09 -1.42 6.25
N PRO A 59 14.50 -1.06 5.02
CA PRO A 59 13.60 -0.37 4.10
C PRO A 59 12.47 -1.25 3.55
N ASN A 60 12.58 -2.56 3.71
CA ASN A 60 11.60 -3.52 3.19
C ASN A 60 10.65 -4.04 4.27
N ASN A 61 10.71 -3.47 5.46
CA ASN A 61 9.80 -3.83 6.55
C ASN A 61 8.61 -2.89 6.57
N TRP A 62 7.41 -3.44 6.42
CA TRP A 62 6.18 -2.64 6.36
C TRP A 62 5.99 -1.75 7.59
N LEU A 63 6.33 -2.26 8.77
CA LEU A 63 6.16 -1.48 10.00
C LEU A 63 7.00 -0.21 9.98
N ASN A 64 8.18 -0.26 9.38
CA ASN A 64 9.04 0.92 9.25
C ASN A 64 8.45 1.93 8.27
N LEU A 65 7.90 1.45 7.16
CA LEU A 65 7.24 2.33 6.20
C LEU A 65 6.00 2.97 6.82
N TYR A 66 5.19 2.17 7.50
CA TYR A 66 3.97 2.67 8.15
C TYR A 66 4.31 3.73 9.21
N ALA A 67 5.30 3.46 10.04
CA ALA A 67 5.72 4.41 11.06
C ALA A 67 6.21 5.72 10.43
N TYR A 68 6.96 5.63 9.34
CA TYR A 68 7.44 6.82 8.64
C TYR A 68 6.27 7.67 8.13
N LEU A 69 5.30 7.02 7.52
CA LEU A 69 4.12 7.73 7.02
C LEU A 69 3.34 8.39 8.15
N GLN A 70 3.16 7.69 9.27
CA GLN A 70 2.46 8.25 10.43
C GLN A 70 3.18 9.46 11.00
N GLN A 71 4.48 9.37 11.14
CA GLN A 71 5.28 10.45 11.73
C GLN A 71 5.30 11.70 10.86
N ASN A 72 5.14 11.54 9.56
CA ASN A 72 5.28 12.64 8.62
C ASN A 72 3.97 13.05 7.95
N GLN A 73 2.84 12.47 8.35
CA GLN A 73 1.55 12.75 7.69
C GLN A 73 1.10 14.21 7.85
N ALA A 74 1.49 14.85 8.94
CA ALA A 74 1.13 16.23 9.16
C ALA A 74 1.84 17.19 8.18
N LYS A 75 2.98 16.76 7.66
CA LYS A 75 3.79 17.57 6.74
C LYS A 75 3.47 17.28 5.27
N ASN A 76 2.82 16.18 4.99
CA ASN A 76 2.60 15.76 3.60
C ASN A 76 1.24 15.09 3.46
N GLY A 77 0.34 15.75 2.72
CA GLY A 77 -1.01 15.24 2.49
C GLY A 77 -1.06 13.91 1.78
N ARG A 78 -0.06 13.60 0.94
CA ARG A 78 0.02 12.31 0.26
C ARG A 78 0.20 11.17 1.25
N TYR A 79 1.02 11.39 2.28
CA TYR A 79 1.24 10.39 3.32
C TYR A 79 -0.05 10.12 4.08
N ARG A 80 -0.79 11.17 4.37
CA ARG A 80 -2.09 11.03 5.05
C ARG A 80 -3.08 10.25 4.20
N GLN A 81 -3.14 10.55 2.89
CA GLN A 81 -4.04 9.85 1.98
C GLN A 81 -3.68 8.37 1.89
N ALA A 82 -2.40 8.06 1.78
CA ALA A 82 -1.94 6.67 1.72
C ALA A 82 -2.29 5.92 3.00
N LEU A 83 -2.11 6.55 4.15
CA LEU A 83 -2.46 5.96 5.44
C LEU A 83 -3.97 5.70 5.55
N GLN A 84 -4.78 6.65 5.12
CA GLN A 84 -6.23 6.49 5.13
C GLN A 84 -6.66 5.33 4.25
N TYR A 85 -6.05 5.21 3.08
CA TYR A 85 -6.34 4.13 2.16
C TYR A 85 -5.99 2.78 2.77
N VAL A 86 -4.79 2.65 3.33
CA VAL A 86 -4.33 1.43 3.97
C VAL A 86 -5.24 1.08 5.15
N THR A 87 -5.61 2.07 5.95
CA THR A 87 -6.48 1.86 7.11
C THR A 87 -7.84 1.33 6.69
N ARG A 88 -8.40 1.86 5.61
CA ARG A 88 -9.67 1.39 5.07
C ARG A 88 -9.58 -0.06 4.58
N ILE A 89 -8.52 -0.37 3.86
CA ILE A 89 -8.33 -1.72 3.36
C ILE A 89 -8.17 -2.72 4.51
N ARG A 90 -7.40 -2.35 5.54
CA ARG A 90 -7.22 -3.20 6.71
C ARG A 90 -8.54 -3.43 7.43
N ALA A 91 -9.32 -2.37 7.63
CA ALA A 91 -10.62 -2.48 8.28
C ALA A 91 -11.56 -3.38 7.49
N TYR A 92 -11.55 -3.24 6.17
CA TYR A 92 -12.37 -4.07 5.29
C TYR A 92 -11.98 -5.54 5.42
N LEU A 93 -10.70 -5.84 5.39
CA LEU A 93 -10.20 -7.22 5.50
C LEU A 93 -10.55 -7.82 6.87
N GLU A 94 -10.41 -7.04 7.94
CA GLU A 94 -10.80 -7.48 9.27
C GLU A 94 -12.30 -7.76 9.36
N HIS A 95 -13.10 -6.91 8.72
CA HIS A 95 -14.55 -7.11 8.67
C HIS A 95 -14.90 -8.43 7.98
N ILE A 96 -14.25 -8.74 6.87
CA ILE A 96 -14.47 -10.00 6.15
C ILE A 96 -14.12 -11.19 7.03
N LYS A 97 -13.01 -11.11 7.77
CA LYS A 97 -12.58 -12.21 8.64
C LYS A 97 -13.55 -12.48 9.79
N THR A 98 -14.15 -11.43 10.33
CA THR A 98 -15.00 -11.54 11.51
C THR A 98 -16.47 -11.73 11.19
N THR A 99 -16.88 -11.41 9.97
CA THR A 99 -18.27 -11.56 9.57
C THR A 99 -18.56 -13.02 9.19
N PRO A 100 -19.66 -13.61 9.74
CA PRO A 100 -20.02 -14.96 9.36
C PRO A 100 -20.21 -15.11 7.87
N GLN A 101 -19.78 -16.23 7.35
CA GLN A 101 -19.87 -16.52 5.92
C GLN A 101 -21.29 -16.98 5.59
N LEU A 102 -22.10 -16.08 5.09
CA LEU A 102 -23.48 -16.41 4.74
C LEU A 102 -23.57 -17.47 3.65
N VAL A 103 -22.57 -17.52 2.77
CA VAL A 103 -22.55 -18.49 1.68
C VAL A 103 -22.32 -19.91 2.16
N ASN A 104 -21.94 -20.12 3.40
CA ASN A 104 -21.67 -21.43 3.97
C ASN A 104 -22.88 -22.02 4.66
N ILE A 105 -23.99 -21.35 4.58
CA ILE A 105 -25.24 -21.83 5.18
C ILE A 105 -25.90 -22.88 4.32
#